data_0668daf3b0ca0535881fb9fbba9f4432
#
_entry.id   0668daf3b0ca0535881fb9fbba9f4432
#
_cell.length_a   1.000
_cell.length_b   1.000
_cell.length_c   1.000
_cell.angle_alpha   90.00
_cell.angle_beta   90.00
_cell.angle_gamma   90.00
#
_symmetry.space_group_name_H-M   'P 1'
#
loop_
_entity.id
_entity.type
_entity.pdbx_description
1 polymer ?
#
loop_
_entity_poly.entity_id
_entity_poly.type
_entity_poly.pdbx_seq_one_letter_code
_entity_poly.pdbx_strand_id
1 'polypeptide(L)'
;YRADMWKHFTAEMPELAKIPVVGTVGDKTFNAEQVVALNPDVIFIPVDLKDQYESDAKAKMDAAGIQTIYIDYHAEKLESHQKSIEAIGKALGKEERAAEISKFYTDRVTRVLDRVSKINKPKPTVYLEVGMNGPEEFGNSFSSNYSWGALATMAGADVITKDVIKKTSPINPEFILEKNPDIIMIMGS
;
A
#
# COMPACT_ATOMS: atom_id res chain seq x y z
N TYR A 1 -8.56 2.72 -8.35
CA TYR A 1 -7.46 2.33 -9.25
C TYR A 1 -7.24 3.39 -10.32
N ARG A 2 -6.06 3.41 -10.94
CA ARG A 2 -5.72 4.39 -12.00
C ARG A 2 -6.37 3.94 -13.32
N ALA A 3 -6.95 4.89 -14.04
CA ALA A 3 -7.67 4.60 -15.29
C ALA A 3 -6.76 4.03 -16.40
N ASP A 4 -5.50 4.46 -16.46
CA ASP A 4 -4.50 3.96 -17.39
C ASP A 4 -4.12 2.49 -17.10
N MET A 5 -3.93 2.14 -15.83
CA MET A 5 -3.70 0.74 -15.41
C MET A 5 -4.91 -0.14 -15.72
N TRP A 6 -6.11 0.35 -15.46
CA TRP A 6 -7.33 -0.40 -15.77
C TRP A 6 -7.46 -0.68 -17.27
N LYS A 7 -7.17 0.31 -18.10
CA LYS A 7 -7.16 0.16 -19.55
C LYS A 7 -6.15 -0.91 -20.01
N HIS A 8 -4.97 -0.94 -19.38
CA HIS A 8 -3.96 -1.97 -19.66
C HIS A 8 -4.46 -3.37 -19.25
N PHE A 9 -4.94 -3.52 -18.01
CA PHE A 9 -5.43 -4.81 -17.53
C PHE A 9 -6.61 -5.34 -18.33
N THR A 10 -7.56 -4.49 -18.72
CA THR A 10 -8.71 -4.91 -19.54
C THR A 10 -8.35 -5.20 -21.01
N ALA A 11 -7.23 -4.69 -21.49
CA ALA A 11 -6.70 -5.07 -22.80
C ALA A 11 -6.10 -6.49 -22.77
N GLU A 12 -5.37 -6.85 -21.70
CA GLU A 12 -4.77 -8.18 -21.52
C GLU A 12 -5.80 -9.24 -21.04
N MET A 13 -6.78 -8.81 -20.25
CA MET A 13 -7.82 -9.64 -19.65
C MET A 13 -9.20 -8.99 -19.86
N PRO A 14 -9.83 -9.16 -21.04
CA PRO A 14 -11.09 -8.47 -21.37
C PRO A 14 -12.27 -8.80 -20.44
N GLU A 15 -12.24 -9.94 -19.77
CA GLU A 15 -13.24 -10.34 -18.77
C GLU A 15 -13.31 -9.39 -17.59
N LEU A 16 -12.22 -8.70 -17.23
CA LEU A 16 -12.20 -7.73 -16.13
C LEU A 16 -13.13 -6.54 -16.39
N ALA A 17 -13.34 -6.16 -17.66
CA ALA A 17 -14.25 -5.08 -18.00
C ALA A 17 -15.73 -5.38 -17.66
N LYS A 18 -16.06 -6.64 -17.42
CA LYS A 18 -17.42 -7.10 -17.05
C LYS A 18 -17.64 -7.10 -15.53
N ILE A 19 -16.58 -6.94 -14.73
CA ILE A 19 -16.69 -6.94 -13.28
C ILE A 19 -17.33 -5.63 -12.81
N PRO A 20 -18.42 -5.69 -12.03
CA PRO A 20 -19.06 -4.50 -11.51
C PRO A 20 -18.13 -3.67 -10.62
N VAL A 21 -18.11 -2.36 -10.82
CA VAL A 21 -17.38 -1.42 -9.97
C VAL A 21 -18.29 -1.01 -8.82
N VAL A 22 -17.88 -1.31 -7.59
CA VAL A 22 -18.65 -1.04 -6.36
C VAL A 22 -18.17 0.19 -5.60
N GLY A 23 -17.30 1.00 -6.19
CA GLY A 23 -16.69 2.16 -5.55
C GLY A 23 -15.55 1.80 -4.60
N THR A 24 -15.09 2.78 -3.84
CA THR A 24 -14.00 2.63 -2.86
C THR A 24 -14.40 3.18 -1.49
N VAL A 25 -13.88 2.56 -0.43
CA VAL A 25 -14.10 3.01 0.95
C VAL A 25 -13.42 4.37 1.18
N GLY A 26 -12.21 4.54 0.63
CA GLY A 26 -11.37 5.71 0.88
C GLY A 26 -11.97 7.04 0.40
N ASP A 27 -12.64 7.04 -0.74
CA ASP A 27 -13.31 8.23 -1.30
C ASP A 27 -14.82 8.29 -1.01
N LYS A 28 -15.32 7.37 -0.16
CA LYS A 28 -16.73 7.26 0.23
C LYS A 28 -17.70 6.96 -0.90
N THR A 29 -17.24 6.37 -1.99
CA THR A 29 -18.08 5.91 -3.10
C THR A 29 -18.49 4.46 -2.99
N PHE A 30 -18.02 3.73 -1.95
CA PHE A 30 -18.32 2.33 -1.73
C PHE A 30 -19.82 2.07 -1.59
N ASN A 31 -20.36 1.24 -2.49
CA ASN A 31 -21.78 0.91 -2.52
C ASN A 31 -22.02 -0.46 -1.86
N ALA A 32 -22.27 -0.43 -0.55
CA ALA A 32 -22.51 -1.63 0.25
C ALA A 32 -23.73 -2.45 -0.23
N GLU A 33 -24.78 -1.78 -0.72
CA GLU A 33 -25.98 -2.46 -1.21
C GLU A 33 -25.71 -3.22 -2.50
N GLN A 34 -24.92 -2.63 -3.39
CA GLN A 34 -24.49 -3.30 -4.60
C GLN A 34 -23.61 -4.52 -4.28
N VAL A 35 -22.71 -4.43 -3.29
CA VAL A 35 -21.90 -5.57 -2.85
C VAL A 35 -22.78 -6.68 -2.29
N VAL A 36 -23.75 -6.36 -1.46
CA VAL A 36 -24.72 -7.35 -0.94
C VAL A 36 -25.51 -8.00 -2.09
N ALA A 37 -25.93 -7.21 -3.09
CA ALA A 37 -26.64 -7.76 -4.25
C ALA A 37 -25.77 -8.70 -5.13
N LEU A 38 -24.46 -8.49 -5.16
CA LEU A 38 -23.49 -9.37 -5.82
C LEU A 38 -23.22 -10.65 -5.04
N ASN A 39 -23.57 -10.67 -3.75
CA ASN A 39 -23.47 -11.81 -2.86
C ASN A 39 -22.10 -12.53 -2.89
N PRO A 40 -20.96 -11.85 -2.68
CA PRO A 40 -19.67 -12.51 -2.62
C PRO A 40 -19.51 -13.28 -1.30
N ASP A 41 -18.71 -14.34 -1.29
CA ASP A 41 -18.37 -15.07 -0.05
C ASP A 41 -17.44 -14.24 0.86
N VAL A 42 -16.54 -13.43 0.27
CA VAL A 42 -15.52 -12.68 0.98
C VAL A 42 -15.25 -11.31 0.36
N ILE A 43 -14.94 -10.33 1.21
CA ILE A 43 -14.44 -9.01 0.81
C ILE A 43 -13.08 -8.75 1.47
N PHE A 44 -12.12 -8.22 0.69
CA PHE A 44 -10.82 -7.82 1.20
C PHE A 44 -10.77 -6.32 1.39
N ILE A 45 -10.40 -5.87 2.59
CA ILE A 45 -10.35 -4.45 2.96
C ILE A 45 -8.93 -4.11 3.42
N PRO A 46 -8.30 -3.04 2.91
CA PRO A 46 -7.03 -2.56 3.45
C PRO A 46 -7.15 -2.16 4.93
N VAL A 47 -6.17 -2.54 5.76
CA VAL A 47 -6.19 -2.25 7.21
C VAL A 47 -6.24 -0.75 7.52
N ASP A 48 -5.70 0.09 6.68
CA ASP A 48 -5.74 1.55 6.84
C ASP A 48 -7.12 2.18 6.56
N LEU A 49 -8.00 1.44 5.90
CA LEU A 49 -9.41 1.81 5.68
C LEU A 49 -10.38 1.10 6.64
N LYS A 50 -9.85 0.31 7.59
CA LYS A 50 -10.65 -0.51 8.50
C LYS A 50 -11.69 0.30 9.25
N ASP A 51 -11.26 1.36 9.95
CA ASP A 51 -12.15 2.15 10.83
C ASP A 51 -13.29 2.78 10.03
N GLN A 52 -13.01 3.31 8.85
CA GLN A 52 -14.03 3.89 7.96
C GLN A 52 -14.97 2.80 7.44
N TYR A 53 -14.45 1.66 7.00
CA TYR A 53 -15.26 0.55 6.52
C TYR A 53 -16.15 -0.02 7.64
N GLU A 54 -15.62 -0.18 8.85
CA GLU A 54 -16.38 -0.70 10.00
C GLU A 54 -17.51 0.26 10.41
N SER A 55 -17.26 1.58 10.33
CA SER A 55 -18.30 2.59 10.56
C SER A 55 -19.43 2.56 9.51
N ASP A 56 -19.06 2.43 8.24
CA ASP A 56 -19.96 2.76 7.13
C ASP A 56 -20.66 1.52 6.52
N ALA A 57 -20.00 0.37 6.52
CA ALA A 57 -20.44 -0.76 5.72
C ALA A 57 -20.41 -2.13 6.39
N LYS A 58 -19.52 -2.37 7.37
CA LYS A 58 -19.29 -3.71 7.94
C LYS A 58 -20.56 -4.37 8.45
N ALA A 59 -21.42 -3.64 9.15
CA ALA A 59 -22.67 -4.21 9.69
C ALA A 59 -23.59 -4.77 8.60
N LYS A 60 -23.64 -4.14 7.40
CA LYS A 60 -24.39 -4.64 6.24
C LYS A 60 -23.79 -5.92 5.67
N MET A 61 -22.46 -5.99 5.61
CA MET A 61 -21.74 -7.18 5.14
C MET A 61 -21.97 -8.36 6.08
N ASP A 62 -21.85 -8.15 7.40
CA ASP A 62 -22.08 -9.16 8.42
C ASP A 62 -23.52 -9.69 8.36
N ALA A 63 -24.51 -8.81 8.23
CA ALA A 63 -25.91 -9.18 8.11
C ALA A 63 -26.22 -10.01 6.85
N ALA A 64 -25.45 -9.80 5.78
CA ALA A 64 -25.53 -10.56 4.54
C ALA A 64 -24.68 -11.84 4.57
N GLY A 65 -23.95 -12.14 5.64
CA GLY A 65 -23.08 -13.32 5.76
C GLY A 65 -21.78 -13.20 4.98
N ILE A 66 -21.42 -12.01 4.49
CA ILE A 66 -20.22 -11.76 3.71
C ILE A 66 -19.02 -11.61 4.68
N GLN A 67 -17.99 -12.47 4.52
CA GLN A 67 -16.81 -12.43 5.34
C GLN A 67 -15.90 -11.24 4.98
N THR A 68 -15.40 -10.53 5.99
CA THR A 68 -14.40 -9.47 5.80
C THR A 68 -13.02 -9.95 6.20
N ILE A 69 -12.04 -9.80 5.32
CA ILE A 69 -10.63 -10.09 5.59
C ILE A 69 -9.85 -8.80 5.41
N TYR A 70 -9.11 -8.41 6.46
CA TYR A 70 -8.24 -7.23 6.41
C TYR A 70 -6.86 -7.62 5.90
N ILE A 71 -6.35 -6.84 4.93
CA ILE A 71 -5.03 -7.04 4.32
C ILE A 71 -4.19 -5.78 4.48
N ASP A 72 -2.90 -5.95 4.78
CA ASP A 72 -1.94 -4.85 4.93
C ASP A 72 -0.86 -4.95 3.84
N TYR A 73 -0.96 -4.07 2.85
CA TYR A 73 0.03 -3.93 1.79
C TYR A 73 0.58 -2.50 1.67
N HIS A 74 -0.03 -1.51 2.34
CA HIS A 74 0.43 -0.13 2.30
C HIS A 74 1.59 0.16 3.25
N ALA A 75 1.76 -0.64 4.30
CA ALA A 75 2.87 -0.47 5.23
C ALA A 75 4.23 -0.85 4.61
N GLU A 76 4.24 -1.59 3.50
CA GLU A 76 5.43 -2.10 2.80
C GLU A 76 6.38 -2.88 3.72
N LYS A 77 5.82 -3.59 4.69
CA LYS A 77 6.56 -4.48 5.59
C LYS A 77 6.51 -5.91 5.08
N LEU A 78 7.65 -6.59 5.06
CA LEU A 78 7.73 -7.98 4.59
C LEU A 78 6.70 -8.89 5.29
N GLU A 79 6.61 -8.80 6.61
CA GLU A 79 5.66 -9.61 7.40
C GLU A 79 4.20 -9.30 7.06
N SER A 80 3.85 -8.02 6.83
CA SER A 80 2.49 -7.62 6.44
C SER A 80 2.11 -8.19 5.09
N HIS A 81 3.01 -8.16 4.11
CA HIS A 81 2.79 -8.77 2.80
C HIS A 81 2.63 -10.29 2.91
N GLN A 82 3.49 -10.97 3.66
CA GLN A 82 3.40 -12.42 3.87
C GLN A 82 2.05 -12.82 4.46
N LYS A 83 1.62 -12.16 5.54
CA LYS A 83 0.32 -12.41 6.19
C LYS A 83 -0.86 -12.13 5.26
N SER A 84 -0.79 -11.06 4.47
CA SER A 84 -1.85 -10.71 3.52
C SER A 84 -1.95 -11.73 2.39
N ILE A 85 -0.82 -12.17 1.83
CA ILE A 85 -0.78 -13.21 0.79
C ILE A 85 -1.33 -14.54 1.33
N GLU A 86 -0.93 -14.92 2.55
CA GLU A 86 -1.42 -16.14 3.22
C GLU A 86 -2.94 -16.08 3.44
N ALA A 87 -3.45 -14.96 3.97
CA ALA A 87 -4.88 -14.77 4.20
C ALA A 87 -5.71 -14.85 2.91
N ILE A 88 -5.22 -14.24 1.83
CA ILE A 88 -5.86 -14.31 0.50
C ILE A 88 -5.82 -15.75 -0.03
N GLY A 89 -4.66 -16.41 0.05
CA GLY A 89 -4.52 -17.80 -0.40
C GLY A 89 -5.49 -18.73 0.31
N LYS A 90 -5.60 -18.60 1.63
CA LYS A 90 -6.51 -19.39 2.46
C LYS A 90 -7.98 -19.15 2.14
N ALA A 91 -8.36 -17.89 1.97
CA ALA A 91 -9.74 -17.53 1.62
C ALA A 91 -10.15 -18.04 0.24
N LEU A 92 -9.22 -18.16 -0.69
CA LEU A 92 -9.48 -18.61 -2.08
C LEU A 92 -9.16 -20.09 -2.32
N GLY A 93 -8.72 -20.85 -1.30
CA GLY A 93 -8.26 -22.24 -1.46
C GLY A 93 -7.06 -22.35 -2.41
N LYS A 94 -6.13 -21.39 -2.33
CA LYS A 94 -4.94 -21.28 -3.18
C LYS A 94 -3.65 -21.16 -2.34
N GLU A 95 -3.58 -21.89 -1.25
CA GLU A 95 -2.49 -21.81 -0.28
C GLU A 95 -1.12 -22.11 -0.91
N GLU A 96 -1.06 -23.09 -1.80
CA GLU A 96 0.18 -23.45 -2.50
C GLU A 96 0.68 -22.28 -3.38
N ARG A 97 -0.22 -21.64 -4.14
CA ARG A 97 0.11 -20.47 -4.94
C ARG A 97 0.50 -19.26 -4.07
N ALA A 98 -0.17 -19.07 -2.94
CA ALA A 98 0.17 -18.04 -1.96
C ALA A 98 1.58 -18.26 -1.39
N ALA A 99 1.94 -19.50 -1.07
CA ALA A 99 3.28 -19.85 -0.59
C ALA A 99 4.37 -19.55 -1.63
N GLU A 100 4.14 -19.87 -2.91
CA GLU A 100 5.06 -19.53 -4.01
C GLU A 100 5.28 -18.01 -4.14
N ILE A 101 4.18 -17.22 -4.12
CA ILE A 101 4.24 -15.77 -4.23
C ILE A 101 4.95 -15.17 -3.02
N SER A 102 4.60 -15.63 -1.80
CA SER A 102 5.23 -15.19 -0.55
C SER A 102 6.73 -15.47 -0.55
N LYS A 103 7.13 -16.67 -0.98
CA LYS A 103 8.54 -17.03 -1.12
C LYS A 103 9.27 -16.15 -2.14
N PHE A 104 8.69 -15.94 -3.31
CA PHE A 104 9.28 -15.07 -4.34
C PHE A 104 9.52 -13.66 -3.81
N TYR A 105 8.52 -13.07 -3.15
CA TYR A 105 8.62 -11.74 -2.56
C TYR A 105 9.70 -11.69 -1.47
N THR A 106 9.67 -12.65 -0.55
CA THR A 106 10.64 -12.77 0.55
C THR A 106 12.08 -12.86 0.02
N ASP A 107 12.33 -13.74 -0.94
CA ASP A 107 13.66 -13.93 -1.52
C ASP A 107 14.19 -12.63 -2.17
N ARG A 108 13.30 -11.84 -2.80
CA ARG A 108 13.68 -10.54 -3.41
C ARG A 108 14.03 -9.49 -2.36
N VAL A 109 13.19 -9.35 -1.34
CA VAL A 109 13.42 -8.37 -0.26
C VAL A 109 14.68 -8.76 0.53
N THR A 110 14.81 -10.01 0.95
CA THR A 110 15.97 -10.50 1.71
C THR A 110 17.28 -10.27 0.95
N ARG A 111 17.28 -10.49 -0.36
CA ARG A 111 18.46 -10.23 -1.18
C ARG A 111 18.91 -8.76 -1.17
N VAL A 112 17.96 -7.82 -1.09
CA VAL A 112 18.26 -6.38 -0.95
C VAL A 112 18.81 -6.11 0.44
N LEU A 113 18.13 -6.58 1.48
CA LEU A 113 18.53 -6.40 2.86
C LEU A 113 19.95 -6.95 3.13
N ASP A 114 20.26 -8.13 2.60
CA ASP A 114 21.59 -8.75 2.71
C ASP A 114 22.69 -7.93 2.04
N ARG A 115 22.37 -7.29 0.92
CA ARG A 115 23.32 -6.39 0.25
C ARG A 115 23.53 -5.10 1.05
N VAL A 116 22.45 -4.50 1.50
CA VAL A 116 22.46 -3.26 2.28
C VAL A 116 23.22 -3.48 3.60
N SER A 117 23.01 -4.61 4.29
CA SER A 117 23.69 -4.91 5.55
C SER A 117 25.22 -5.00 5.45
N LYS A 118 25.75 -5.26 4.26
CA LYS A 118 27.20 -5.35 3.98
C LYS A 118 27.83 -4.02 3.59
N ILE A 119 27.04 -2.97 3.42
CA ILE A 119 27.55 -1.64 3.06
C ILE A 119 28.10 -0.96 4.31
N ASN A 120 29.42 -0.84 4.37
CA ASN A 120 30.11 -0.12 5.45
C ASN A 120 30.39 1.33 5.05
N LYS A 121 29.33 2.08 4.75
CA LYS A 121 29.38 3.51 4.42
C LYS A 121 28.22 4.22 5.13
N PRO A 122 28.32 5.53 5.40
CA PRO A 122 27.18 6.31 5.86
C PRO A 122 25.99 6.13 4.92
N LYS A 123 24.80 6.01 5.50
CA LYS A 123 23.56 5.93 4.71
C LYS A 123 23.30 7.31 4.09
N PRO A 124 22.94 7.36 2.79
CA PRO A 124 22.50 8.62 2.20
C PRO A 124 21.23 9.13 2.89
N THR A 125 21.18 10.42 3.16
CA THR A 125 19.97 11.07 3.65
C THR A 125 18.99 11.28 2.50
N VAL A 126 17.72 10.92 2.70
CA VAL A 126 16.72 10.94 1.63
C VAL A 126 15.47 11.68 2.09
N TYR A 127 14.99 12.58 1.25
CA TYR A 127 13.66 13.14 1.32
C TYR A 127 12.78 12.49 0.24
N LEU A 128 11.55 12.15 0.63
CA LEU A 128 10.54 11.56 -0.28
C LEU A 128 9.40 12.57 -0.44
N GLU A 129 9.18 13.01 -1.67
CA GLU A 129 8.10 13.91 -2.03
C GLU A 129 6.95 13.16 -2.69
N VAL A 130 5.73 13.38 -2.21
CA VAL A 130 4.50 12.88 -2.83
C VAL A 130 4.08 13.86 -3.92
N GLY A 131 4.62 13.69 -5.13
CA GLY A 131 4.34 14.57 -6.28
C GLY A 131 3.07 14.25 -7.07
N MET A 132 2.15 13.46 -6.52
CA MET A 132 1.00 12.93 -7.27
C MET A 132 -0.05 13.98 -7.62
N ASN A 133 -0.14 15.06 -6.85
CA ASN A 133 -1.17 16.09 -6.99
C ASN A 133 -0.63 17.39 -7.60
N GLY A 134 0.61 17.37 -8.09
CA GLY A 134 1.27 18.52 -8.71
C GLY A 134 1.94 19.47 -7.72
N PRO A 135 2.49 20.58 -8.22
CA PRO A 135 3.34 21.48 -7.43
C PRO A 135 2.58 22.23 -6.32
N GLU A 136 1.27 22.32 -6.38
CA GLU A 136 0.46 23.00 -5.36
C GLU A 136 0.33 22.18 -4.05
N GLU A 137 0.57 20.87 -4.13
CA GLU A 137 0.57 19.96 -2.97
C GLU A 137 1.99 19.55 -2.55
N PHE A 138 2.98 20.34 -2.89
CA PHE A 138 4.37 20.14 -2.46
C PHE A 138 4.47 20.07 -0.94
N GLY A 139 5.36 19.22 -0.47
CA GLY A 139 5.69 19.09 0.95
C GLY A 139 5.07 17.87 1.63
N ASN A 140 4.24 17.08 0.97
CA ASN A 140 3.76 15.81 1.53
C ASN A 140 4.86 14.74 1.44
N SER A 141 5.11 14.06 2.56
CA SER A 141 6.17 13.06 2.66
C SER A 141 5.74 11.82 3.44
N PHE A 142 6.59 10.80 3.45
CA PHE A 142 6.39 9.54 4.18
C PHE A 142 7.36 9.44 5.36
N SER A 143 6.94 8.73 6.41
CA SER A 143 7.86 8.32 7.46
C SER A 143 8.72 7.14 7.00
N SER A 144 9.84 6.89 7.71
CA SER A 144 10.78 5.80 7.42
C SER A 144 10.21 4.39 7.60
N ASN A 145 9.04 4.24 8.20
CA ASN A 145 8.43 2.94 8.55
C ASN A 145 7.06 2.70 7.87
N TYR A 146 6.71 3.52 6.90
CA TYR A 146 5.43 3.43 6.21
C TYR A 146 5.60 3.68 4.71
N SER A 147 4.96 2.81 3.89
CA SER A 147 4.89 2.94 2.43
C SER A 147 6.27 3.14 1.78
N TRP A 148 6.42 4.08 0.88
CA TRP A 148 7.67 4.36 0.16
C TRP A 148 8.85 4.71 1.09
N GLY A 149 8.59 5.31 2.26
CA GLY A 149 9.62 5.54 3.26
C GLY A 149 10.18 4.25 3.85
N ALA A 150 9.34 3.23 4.05
CA ALA A 150 9.79 1.90 4.47
C ALA A 150 10.64 1.22 3.38
N LEU A 151 10.24 1.32 2.10
CA LEU A 151 11.01 0.81 0.98
C LEU A 151 12.38 1.50 0.87
N ALA A 152 12.43 2.83 0.96
CA ALA A 152 13.68 3.59 0.95
C ALA A 152 14.60 3.17 2.11
N THR A 153 14.05 2.99 3.31
CA THR A 153 14.79 2.52 4.50
C THR A 153 15.35 1.11 4.30
N MET A 154 14.57 0.19 3.75
CA MET A 154 15.02 -1.16 3.41
C MET A 154 16.11 -1.16 2.33
N ALA A 155 16.06 -0.19 1.42
CA ALA A 155 17.10 0.02 0.41
C ALA A 155 18.37 0.72 0.95
N GLY A 156 18.40 1.06 2.24
CA GLY A 156 19.58 1.60 2.92
C GLY A 156 19.59 3.13 3.09
N ALA A 157 18.47 3.81 2.83
CA ALA A 157 18.35 5.24 3.05
C ALA A 157 18.20 5.61 4.53
N ASP A 158 18.67 6.79 4.90
CA ASP A 158 18.27 7.50 6.12
C ASP A 158 17.21 8.54 5.75
N VAL A 159 15.93 8.20 5.97
CA VAL A 159 14.79 9.04 5.63
C VAL A 159 14.71 10.20 6.63
N ILE A 160 14.87 11.45 6.17
CA ILE A 160 14.99 12.63 7.06
C ILE A 160 13.73 12.93 7.88
N THR A 161 12.58 12.40 7.46
CA THR A 161 11.28 12.59 8.13
C THR A 161 10.98 11.53 9.20
N LYS A 162 11.90 10.60 9.48
CA LYS A 162 11.72 9.45 10.39
C LYS A 162 11.21 9.81 11.78
N ASP A 163 11.64 10.96 12.32
CA ASP A 163 11.33 11.40 13.69
C ASP A 163 10.22 12.45 13.75
N VAL A 164 9.72 12.92 12.61
CA VAL A 164 8.75 14.03 12.55
C VAL A 164 7.36 13.62 12.10
N ILE A 165 7.24 12.53 11.34
CA ILE A 165 5.94 12.02 10.88
C ILE A 165 5.77 10.51 11.15
N LYS A 166 4.53 10.09 11.36
CA LYS A 166 4.21 8.67 11.68
C LYS A 166 3.85 7.84 10.45
N LYS A 167 3.15 8.42 9.50
CA LYS A 167 2.75 7.78 8.22
C LYS A 167 3.06 8.71 7.06
N THR A 168 2.11 9.57 6.73
CA THR A 168 2.24 10.65 5.74
C THR A 168 1.83 11.96 6.38
N SER A 169 2.47 13.04 6.01
CA SER A 169 2.13 14.39 6.48
C SER A 169 2.79 15.44 5.59
N PRO A 170 2.19 16.62 5.49
CA PRO A 170 2.89 17.80 4.99
C PRO A 170 4.17 18.09 5.79
N ILE A 171 5.22 18.50 5.08
CA ILE A 171 6.51 18.92 5.64
C ILE A 171 6.81 20.33 5.16
N ASN A 172 7.23 21.18 6.10
CA ASN A 172 7.64 22.53 5.76
C ASN A 172 8.92 22.52 4.90
N PRO A 173 8.97 23.26 3.78
CA PRO A 173 10.15 23.37 2.92
C PRO A 173 11.42 23.80 3.66
N GLU A 174 11.32 24.67 4.68
CA GLU A 174 12.47 25.09 5.50
C GLU A 174 13.11 23.90 6.23
N PHE A 175 12.31 22.93 6.72
CA PHE A 175 12.83 21.70 7.31
C PHE A 175 13.66 20.90 6.29
N ILE A 176 13.22 20.81 5.04
CA ILE A 176 13.94 20.08 3.99
C ILE A 176 15.27 20.78 3.69
N LEU A 177 15.25 22.11 3.61
CA LEU A 177 16.47 22.92 3.39
C LEU A 177 17.44 22.80 4.57
N GLU A 178 16.96 22.83 5.80
CA GLU A 178 17.78 22.64 7.02
C GLU A 178 18.43 21.25 7.05
N LYS A 179 17.67 20.20 6.72
CA LYS A 179 18.18 18.81 6.70
C LYS A 179 19.12 18.55 5.52
N ASN A 180 19.05 19.34 4.47
CA ASN A 180 19.90 19.26 3.29
C ASN A 180 20.15 17.81 2.83
N PRO A 181 19.10 17.07 2.42
CA PRO A 181 19.23 15.65 2.08
C PRO A 181 20.14 15.44 0.87
N ASP A 182 20.87 14.32 0.87
CA ASP A 182 21.72 13.91 -0.26
C ASP A 182 20.88 13.61 -1.51
N ILE A 183 19.65 13.11 -1.32
CA ILE A 183 18.76 12.66 -2.40
C ILE A 183 17.33 13.17 -2.12
N ILE A 184 16.71 13.72 -3.16
CA ILE A 184 15.26 13.97 -3.20
C ILE A 184 14.63 13.02 -4.19
N MET A 185 13.69 12.19 -3.73
CA MET A 185 12.93 11.27 -4.56
C MET A 185 11.51 11.81 -4.70
N ILE A 186 11.11 12.11 -5.92
CA ILE A 186 9.75 12.59 -6.23
C ILE A 186 8.97 11.43 -6.83
N MET A 187 7.84 11.09 -6.19
CA MET A 187 6.93 10.09 -6.71
C MET A 187 5.90 10.79 -7.58
N GLY A 188 6.01 10.55 -8.87
CA GLY A 188 5.03 10.98 -9.86
C GLY A 188 4.00 9.89 -10.18
N SER A 189 2.88 10.30 -10.77
CA SER A 189 1.88 9.42 -11.38
C SER A 189 2.27 9.06 -12.80
#